data_e558b489aedcae5f33cf0f7c063df382
#
_entry.id   e558b489aedcae5f33cf0f7c063df382
#
_cell.length_a   1.000
_cell.length_b   1.000
_cell.length_c   1.000
_cell.angle_alpha   90.00
_cell.angle_beta   90.00
_cell.angle_gamma   90.00
#
_symmetry.space_group_name_H-M   'P 1'
#
loop_
_entity.id
_entity.type
_entity.pdbx_description
1 polymer ?
#
loop_
_entity_poly.entity_id
_entity_poly.type
_entity_poly.pdbx_seq_one_letter_code
_entity_poly.pdbx_strand_id
1 'polypeptide(L)'
;MNIGDKAPEILGHDENGNEIRLSDFKGRKLVLYFYPKDLTSGCTTEACNLRDNYTKLKELGYEVIGASVDDGKQHLKFIAKNELPFHLIADTEKTLVEQFGVWGEKKMYGRTYMGTFRTTF
;
A
#
# COMPACT_ATOMS: atom_id res chain seq x y z
N MET A 1 -4.83 13.84 0.61
CA MET A 1 -3.78 14.37 -0.29
C MET A 1 -4.37 14.58 -1.68
N ASN A 2 -4.16 15.75 -2.22
CA ASN A 2 -4.72 16.13 -3.51
C ASN A 2 -3.65 16.12 -4.60
N ILE A 3 -4.08 16.12 -5.86
CA ILE A 3 -3.18 16.24 -7.00
C ILE A 3 -2.36 17.53 -6.88
N GLY A 4 -1.04 17.43 -7.03
CA GLY A 4 -0.11 18.54 -6.87
C GLY A 4 0.50 18.66 -5.49
N ASP A 5 -0.05 17.97 -4.48
CA ASP A 5 0.53 17.96 -3.15
C ASP A 5 1.83 17.14 -3.15
N LYS A 6 2.81 17.59 -2.37
CA LYS A 6 4.09 16.90 -2.25
C LYS A 6 3.96 15.68 -1.33
N ALA A 7 4.38 14.52 -1.82
CA ALA A 7 4.44 13.30 -1.01
C ALA A 7 5.57 13.39 0.02
N PRO A 8 5.42 12.73 1.20
CA PRO A 8 6.48 12.72 2.22
C PRO A 8 7.71 11.93 1.71
N GLU A 9 8.90 12.35 2.14
CA GLU A 9 10.15 11.66 1.77
C GLU A 9 10.22 10.26 2.38
N ILE A 10 9.84 10.10 3.64
CA ILE A 10 9.82 8.80 4.30
C ILE A 10 8.41 8.23 4.19
N LEU A 11 8.28 7.09 3.48
CA LEU A 11 7.01 6.42 3.27
C LEU A 11 6.67 5.41 4.37
N GLY A 12 7.68 4.92 5.08
CA GLY A 12 7.48 3.96 6.16
C GLY A 12 8.48 2.82 6.10
N HIS A 13 8.09 1.67 6.64
CA HIS A 13 8.92 0.46 6.65
C HIS A 13 8.20 -0.67 5.91
N ASP A 14 8.97 -1.47 5.16
CA ASP A 14 8.43 -2.59 4.41
C ASP A 14 8.18 -3.82 5.32
N GLU A 15 7.83 -4.94 4.69
CA GLU A 15 7.53 -6.21 5.36
C GLU A 15 8.72 -6.79 6.14
N ASN A 16 9.93 -6.34 5.83
CA ASN A 16 11.16 -6.77 6.51
C ASN A 16 11.69 -5.73 7.50
N GLY A 17 10.97 -4.62 7.69
CA GLY A 17 11.40 -3.56 8.59
C GLY A 17 12.38 -2.57 7.96
N ASN A 18 12.63 -2.64 6.66
CA ASN A 18 13.51 -1.72 5.95
C ASN A 18 12.76 -0.42 5.62
N GLU A 19 13.42 0.71 5.85
CA GLU A 19 12.83 2.01 5.55
C GLU A 19 12.67 2.22 4.05
N ILE A 20 11.50 2.69 3.63
CA ILE A 20 11.21 3.04 2.23
C ILE A 20 11.13 4.55 2.13
N ARG A 21 11.95 5.12 1.24
CA ARG A 21 12.01 6.55 0.98
C ARG A 21 11.57 6.86 -0.44
N LEU A 22 10.94 8.01 -0.61
CA LEU A 22 10.53 8.48 -1.95
C LEU A 22 11.72 8.61 -2.90
N SER A 23 12.88 9.03 -2.39
CA SER A 23 14.11 9.14 -3.16
C SER A 23 14.62 7.81 -3.72
N ASP A 24 14.22 6.67 -3.14
CA ASP A 24 14.57 5.34 -3.66
C ASP A 24 14.00 5.09 -5.07
N PHE A 25 12.98 5.86 -5.46
CA PHE A 25 12.28 5.73 -6.74
C PHE A 25 12.61 6.87 -7.70
N LYS A 26 13.70 7.57 -7.46
CA LYS A 26 14.12 8.68 -8.30
C LYS A 26 14.31 8.23 -9.75
N GLY A 27 13.68 8.93 -10.68
CA GLY A 27 13.68 8.56 -12.09
C GLY A 27 12.61 7.56 -12.50
N ARG A 28 11.81 7.09 -11.55
CA ARG A 28 10.68 6.18 -11.80
C ARG A 28 9.38 6.77 -11.23
N LYS A 29 8.26 6.36 -11.80
CA LYS A 29 6.93 6.71 -11.26
C LYS A 29 6.53 5.66 -10.24
N LEU A 30 5.99 6.10 -9.11
CA LEU A 30 5.54 5.20 -8.05
C LEU A 30 4.02 5.10 -8.05
N VAL A 31 3.51 3.87 -8.09
CA VAL A 31 2.11 3.57 -7.83
C VAL A 31 2.01 3.11 -6.38
N LEU A 32 1.46 3.96 -5.54
CA LEU A 32 1.26 3.66 -4.12
C LEU A 32 -0.23 3.41 -3.90
N TYR A 33 -0.60 2.18 -3.52
CA TYR A 33 -1.98 1.85 -3.28
C TYR A 33 -2.22 1.49 -1.82
N PHE A 34 -3.31 2.01 -1.29
CA PHE A 34 -3.74 1.75 0.09
C PHE A 34 -4.90 0.78 0.06
N TYR A 35 -4.89 -0.20 0.97
CA TYR A 35 -5.93 -1.21 1.06
C TYR A 35 -6.24 -1.52 2.52
N PRO A 36 -7.47 -1.97 2.82
CA PRO A 36 -7.92 -2.13 4.20
C PRO A 36 -7.19 -3.19 5.02
N LYS A 37 -6.95 -4.38 4.45
CA LYS A 37 -6.40 -5.47 5.24
C LYS A 37 -5.85 -6.62 4.39
N ASP A 38 -4.68 -7.16 4.78
CA ASP A 38 -4.09 -8.35 4.17
C ASP A 38 -5.03 -9.55 4.24
N LEU A 39 -4.92 -10.42 3.24
CA LEU A 39 -5.62 -11.71 3.19
C LEU A 39 -7.15 -11.64 3.13
N THR A 40 -7.73 -10.46 2.92
CA THR A 40 -9.16 -10.31 2.60
C THR A 40 -9.37 -10.51 1.10
N SER A 41 -10.57 -10.94 0.69
CA SER A 41 -10.84 -11.28 -0.71
C SER A 41 -10.65 -10.12 -1.68
N GLY A 42 -11.16 -8.94 -1.36
CA GLY A 42 -11.01 -7.75 -2.20
C GLY A 42 -9.58 -7.26 -2.32
N CYS A 43 -8.83 -7.25 -1.22
CA CYS A 43 -7.43 -6.85 -1.22
C CYS A 43 -6.55 -7.88 -1.93
N THR A 44 -6.87 -9.16 -1.82
CA THR A 44 -6.17 -10.22 -2.54
C THR A 44 -6.38 -10.09 -4.05
N THR A 45 -7.62 -9.82 -4.49
CA THR A 45 -7.93 -9.61 -5.90
C THR A 45 -7.16 -8.43 -6.48
N GLU A 46 -7.13 -7.30 -5.76
CA GLU A 46 -6.37 -6.11 -6.17
C GLU A 46 -4.88 -6.40 -6.28
N ALA A 47 -4.31 -7.04 -5.27
CA ALA A 47 -2.88 -7.38 -5.25
C ALA A 47 -2.51 -8.32 -6.39
N CYS A 48 -3.34 -9.33 -6.66
CA CYS A 48 -3.10 -10.27 -7.76
C CYS A 48 -3.19 -9.60 -9.13
N ASN A 49 -4.10 -8.65 -9.31
CA ASN A 49 -4.17 -7.86 -10.54
C ASN A 49 -2.89 -7.05 -10.76
N LEU A 50 -2.39 -6.40 -9.73
CA LEU A 50 -1.14 -5.63 -9.80
C LEU A 50 0.05 -6.56 -10.03
N ARG A 51 0.08 -7.72 -9.38
CA ARG A 51 1.11 -8.76 -9.60
C ARG A 51 1.16 -9.19 -11.06
N ASP A 52 0.00 -9.51 -11.64
CA ASP A 52 -0.08 -10.02 -13.00
C ASP A 52 0.35 -8.97 -14.05
N ASN A 53 0.24 -7.69 -13.70
CA ASN A 53 0.63 -6.58 -14.57
C ASN A 53 1.96 -5.93 -14.17
N TYR A 54 2.64 -6.46 -13.16
CA TYR A 54 3.82 -5.82 -12.58
C TYR A 54 4.97 -5.65 -13.57
N THR A 55 5.30 -6.69 -14.33
CA THR A 55 6.37 -6.64 -15.33
C THR A 55 6.08 -5.55 -16.37
N LYS A 56 4.84 -5.47 -16.84
CA LYS A 56 4.42 -4.46 -17.81
C LYS A 56 4.54 -3.05 -17.21
N LEU A 57 4.13 -2.86 -15.97
CA LEU A 57 4.24 -1.58 -15.28
C LEU A 57 5.70 -1.17 -15.12
N LYS A 58 6.60 -2.09 -14.77
CA LYS A 58 8.04 -1.81 -14.67
C LYS A 58 8.63 -1.41 -16.01
N GLU A 59 8.24 -2.08 -17.09
CA GLU A 59 8.68 -1.72 -18.45
C GLU A 59 8.28 -0.30 -18.83
N LEU A 60 7.15 0.18 -18.30
CA LEU A 60 6.65 1.54 -18.51
C LEU A 60 7.25 2.57 -17.55
N GLY A 61 8.19 2.16 -16.70
CA GLY A 61 8.86 3.05 -15.74
C GLY A 61 8.14 3.22 -14.40
N TYR A 62 7.22 2.33 -14.07
CA TYR A 62 6.50 2.37 -12.79
C TYR A 62 7.05 1.37 -11.79
N GLU A 63 6.98 1.71 -10.50
CA GLU A 63 7.16 0.77 -9.40
C GLU A 63 5.86 0.74 -8.60
N VAL A 64 5.53 -0.41 -8.01
CA VAL A 64 4.29 -0.61 -7.25
C VAL A 64 4.64 -0.89 -5.80
N ILE A 65 3.98 -0.19 -4.88
CA ILE A 65 4.07 -0.46 -3.45
C ILE A 65 2.66 -0.41 -2.86
N GLY A 66 2.32 -1.43 -2.07
CA GLY A 66 1.09 -1.44 -1.31
C GLY A 66 1.30 -0.95 0.12
N ALA A 67 0.26 -0.44 0.75
CA ALA A 67 0.31 0.02 2.13
C ALA A 67 -0.97 -0.33 2.87
N SER A 68 -0.83 -0.87 4.06
CA SER A 68 -1.94 -1.07 4.99
C SER A 68 -1.44 -0.92 6.43
N VAL A 69 -2.37 -0.93 7.38
CA VAL A 69 -2.01 -0.84 8.81
C VAL A 69 -1.65 -2.19 9.41
N ASP A 70 -1.64 -3.25 8.63
CA ASP A 70 -1.16 -4.57 9.06
C ASP A 70 0.35 -4.52 9.34
N ASP A 71 0.83 -5.42 10.21
CA ASP A 71 2.24 -5.49 10.53
C ASP A 71 3.06 -6.23 9.45
N GLY A 72 4.38 -6.17 9.57
CA GLY A 72 5.28 -6.82 8.61
C GLY A 72 5.09 -8.33 8.55
N LYS A 73 4.75 -8.96 9.67
CA LYS A 73 4.52 -10.40 9.74
C LYS A 73 3.30 -10.83 8.90
N GLN A 74 2.21 -10.05 8.98
CA GLN A 74 1.03 -10.27 8.13
C GLN A 74 1.36 -10.03 6.66
N HIS A 75 2.12 -8.98 6.36
CA HIS A 75 2.57 -8.68 5.00
C HIS A 75 3.40 -9.83 4.40
N LEU A 76 4.31 -10.41 5.19
CA LEU A 76 5.10 -11.55 4.74
C LEU A 76 4.22 -12.74 4.35
N LYS A 77 3.19 -13.03 5.14
CA LYS A 77 2.23 -14.10 4.82
C LYS A 77 1.46 -13.79 3.55
N PHE A 78 1.03 -12.55 3.37
CA PHE A 78 0.27 -12.13 2.20
C PHE A 78 1.14 -12.22 0.93
N ILE A 79 2.37 -11.73 0.99
CA ILE A 79 3.33 -11.80 -0.11
C ILE A 79 3.61 -13.26 -0.49
N ALA A 80 3.89 -14.12 0.48
CA ALA A 80 4.21 -15.52 0.24
C ALA A 80 3.03 -16.28 -0.38
N LYS A 81 1.83 -16.06 0.16
CA LYS A 81 0.62 -16.76 -0.33
C LYS A 81 0.26 -16.41 -1.77
N ASN A 82 0.48 -15.16 -2.17
CA ASN A 82 0.08 -14.67 -3.49
C ASN A 82 1.26 -14.38 -4.42
N GLU A 83 2.47 -14.70 -3.98
CA GLU A 83 3.70 -14.49 -4.77
C GLU A 83 3.81 -13.05 -5.28
N LEU A 84 3.61 -12.08 -4.38
CA LEU A 84 3.65 -10.67 -4.75
C LEU A 84 5.09 -10.21 -5.01
N PRO A 85 5.37 -9.61 -6.18
CA PRO A 85 6.73 -9.19 -6.55
C PRO A 85 7.11 -7.80 -6.06
N PHE A 86 6.24 -7.15 -5.29
CA PHE A 86 6.45 -5.78 -4.79
C PHE A 86 6.37 -5.74 -3.27
N HIS A 87 6.93 -4.68 -2.69
CA HIS A 87 6.94 -4.48 -1.24
C HIS A 87 5.60 -3.94 -0.72
N LEU A 88 5.34 -4.23 0.55
CA LEU A 88 4.18 -3.72 1.27
C LEU A 88 4.66 -2.92 2.48
N ILE A 89 4.12 -1.71 2.65
CA ILE A 89 4.42 -0.86 3.80
C ILE A 89 3.56 -1.30 4.98
N ALA A 90 4.22 -1.56 6.12
CA ALA A 90 3.57 -1.88 7.38
C ALA A 90 3.33 -0.59 8.17
N ASP A 91 2.21 0.08 7.92
CA ASP A 91 1.88 1.36 8.54
C ASP A 91 1.13 1.16 9.87
N THR A 92 1.74 0.41 10.78
CA THR A 92 1.13 0.03 12.06
C THR A 92 0.78 1.23 12.95
N GLU A 93 1.50 2.32 12.82
CA GLU A 93 1.26 3.55 13.57
C GLU A 93 0.29 4.51 12.86
N LYS A 94 -0.20 4.14 11.69
CA LYS A 94 -1.18 4.89 10.87
C LYS A 94 -0.67 6.25 10.37
N THR A 95 0.64 6.47 10.42
CA THR A 95 1.25 7.74 10.01
C THR A 95 0.99 8.04 8.54
N LEU A 96 1.23 7.05 7.67
CA LEU A 96 1.11 7.24 6.23
C LEU A 96 -0.35 7.36 5.78
N VAL A 97 -1.25 6.52 6.32
CA VAL A 97 -2.67 6.58 5.96
C VAL A 97 -3.29 7.91 6.38
N GLU A 98 -2.86 8.50 7.50
CA GLU A 98 -3.31 9.81 7.92
C GLU A 98 -2.74 10.93 7.06
N GLN A 99 -1.45 10.86 6.71
CA GLN A 99 -0.80 11.84 5.83
C GLN A 99 -1.46 11.89 4.45
N PHE A 100 -1.86 10.74 3.92
CA PHE A 100 -2.52 10.67 2.60
C PHE A 100 -4.03 10.89 2.67
N GLY A 101 -4.60 11.04 3.87
CA GLY A 101 -6.02 11.30 4.05
C GLY A 101 -6.90 10.10 3.69
N VAL A 102 -6.39 8.89 3.83
CA VAL A 102 -7.11 7.65 3.47
C VAL A 102 -7.55 6.84 4.70
N TRP A 103 -7.50 7.44 5.87
CA TRP A 103 -7.95 6.84 7.12
C TRP A 103 -9.16 7.60 7.62
N GLY A 104 -10.22 6.90 7.97
CA GLY A 104 -11.41 7.56 8.48
C GLY A 104 -12.51 6.58 8.86
N GLU A 105 -13.67 7.15 9.14
CA GLU A 105 -14.84 6.42 9.58
C GLU A 105 -15.51 5.69 8.41
N LYS A 106 -15.75 4.40 8.59
CA LYS A 106 -16.43 3.54 7.60
C LYS A 106 -17.66 2.93 8.24
N LYS A 107 -18.67 2.65 7.42
CA LYS A 107 -19.91 1.97 7.85
C LYS A 107 -20.06 0.66 7.09
N MET A 108 -20.37 -0.40 7.84
CA MET A 108 -20.67 -1.71 7.27
C MET A 108 -21.70 -2.42 8.15
N TYR A 109 -22.79 -2.88 7.55
CA TYR A 109 -23.88 -3.56 8.25
C TYR A 109 -24.42 -2.80 9.46
N GLY A 110 -24.55 -1.47 9.35
CA GLY A 110 -25.03 -0.62 10.43
C GLY A 110 -23.99 -0.33 11.51
N ARG A 111 -22.79 -0.84 11.40
CA ARG A 111 -21.68 -0.56 12.33
C ARG A 111 -20.75 0.51 11.76
N THR A 112 -20.28 1.37 12.65
CA THR A 112 -19.28 2.39 12.33
C THR A 112 -17.94 1.96 12.90
N TYR A 113 -16.87 2.04 12.11
CA TYR A 113 -15.51 1.72 12.54
C TYR A 113 -14.50 2.58 11.78
N MET A 114 -13.30 2.70 12.35
CA MET A 114 -12.20 3.40 11.68
C MET A 114 -11.47 2.42 10.75
N GLY A 115 -11.14 2.86 9.57
CA GLY A 115 -10.44 2.02 8.61
C GLY A 115 -9.82 2.79 7.46
N THR A 116 -9.09 2.06 6.61
CA THR A 116 -8.44 2.62 5.44
C THR A 116 -9.41 2.65 4.25
N PHE A 117 -9.48 3.79 3.57
CA PHE A 117 -10.19 3.92 2.30
C PHE A 117 -9.30 3.38 1.19
N ARG A 118 -9.80 2.43 0.40
CA ARG A 118 -9.09 1.88 -0.74
C ARG A 118 -8.81 2.98 -1.75
N THR A 119 -7.55 3.33 -1.92
CA THR A 119 -7.14 4.48 -2.74
C THR A 119 -5.78 4.21 -3.37
N THR A 120 -5.60 4.65 -4.60
CA THR A 120 -4.33 4.55 -5.33
C THR A 120 -3.82 5.92 -5.73
N PHE A 121 -2.55 6.16 -5.49
CA PHE A 121 -1.89 7.41 -5.85
C PHE A 121 -0.79 7.20 -6.88
#